data_ee8bdd05c3f6f33a45fec919910c2dd6
#
_entry.id   ee8bdd05c3f6f33a45fec919910c2dd6
#
_cell.length_a   1.000
_cell.length_b   1.000
_cell.length_c   1.000
_cell.angle_alpha   90.00
_cell.angle_beta   90.00
_cell.angle_gamma   90.00
#
_symmetry.space_group_name_H-M   'P 1'
#
loop_
_entity.id
_entity.type
_entity.pdbx_description
1 polymer ?
#
loop_
_entity_poly.entity_id
_entity_poly.type
_entity_poly.pdbx_seq_one_letter_code
_entity_poly.pdbx_strand_id
1 'polypeptide(L)'
;MKLKETIIKALSLGTGLAIGMILIAKVCFEMSYDGFYKDVDRIYWIYSNIIQPGQNEFEHNQCSGAIAPGIRQYAPGVESATRMTGFFDQHIWRDQEGHEVEGFSNFTDTCFFDVFDREILAGNPKKALGEWGSIMVSRSFAEKMGGMDNIIGKQICNIQIPELLLTVNGVYEDFPENGTIPYDVLMSLETYSKQSAENWMGNDRYRGFVKLHEG
;
A
#
# COMPACT_ATOMS: atom_id res chain seq x y z
N MET A 1 52.17 2.61 -28.52
CA MET A 1 52.03 3.08 -27.14
C MET A 1 50.83 4.06 -26.98
N LYS A 2 50.81 5.16 -27.73
CA LYS A 2 49.73 6.18 -27.64
C LYS A 2 48.30 5.68 -27.82
N LEU A 3 48.03 4.74 -28.75
CA LEU A 3 46.68 4.22 -28.98
C LEU A 3 46.12 3.44 -27.76
N LYS A 4 46.95 2.63 -27.10
CA LYS A 4 46.55 1.89 -25.89
C LYS A 4 46.21 2.84 -24.72
N GLU A 5 46.99 3.89 -24.54
CA GLU A 5 46.74 4.91 -23.53
C GLU A 5 45.43 5.68 -23.78
N THR A 6 45.16 6.00 -25.07
CA THR A 6 43.91 6.69 -25.41
C THR A 6 42.70 5.79 -25.19
N ILE A 7 42.79 4.51 -25.53
CA ILE A 7 41.70 3.53 -25.26
C ILE A 7 41.46 3.39 -23.76
N ILE A 8 42.50 3.25 -22.95
CA ILE A 8 42.37 3.14 -21.48
C ILE A 8 41.69 4.38 -20.89
N LYS A 9 42.15 5.59 -21.32
CA LYS A 9 41.52 6.85 -20.86
C LYS A 9 40.04 6.95 -21.27
N ALA A 10 39.73 6.59 -22.51
CA ALA A 10 38.35 6.60 -23.00
C ALA A 10 37.47 5.61 -22.25
N LEU A 11 37.96 4.39 -21.98
CA LEU A 11 37.26 3.40 -21.18
C LEU A 11 37.04 3.86 -19.75
N SER A 12 38.09 4.39 -19.11
CA SER A 12 37.98 4.91 -17.73
C SER A 12 36.97 6.06 -17.61
N LEU A 13 37.01 7.01 -18.56
CA LEU A 13 36.07 8.12 -18.60
C LEU A 13 34.64 7.61 -18.87
N GLY A 14 34.48 6.72 -19.85
CA GLY A 14 33.19 6.13 -20.19
C GLY A 14 32.57 5.36 -19.01
N THR A 15 33.37 4.56 -18.31
CA THR A 15 32.92 3.83 -17.13
C THR A 15 32.54 4.80 -16.02
N GLY A 16 33.34 5.83 -15.75
CA GLY A 16 33.05 6.84 -14.74
C GLY A 16 31.75 7.60 -15.02
N LEU A 17 31.54 8.00 -16.28
CA LEU A 17 30.28 8.65 -16.70
C LEU A 17 29.06 7.72 -16.58
N ALA A 18 29.21 6.46 -16.98
CA ALA A 18 28.13 5.48 -16.88
C ALA A 18 27.71 5.26 -15.42
N ILE A 19 28.67 5.07 -14.50
CA ILE A 19 28.39 4.94 -13.08
C ILE A 19 27.72 6.22 -12.54
N GLY A 20 28.24 7.40 -12.91
CA GLY A 20 27.65 8.68 -12.50
C GLY A 20 26.19 8.82 -12.95
N MET A 21 25.87 8.47 -14.20
CA MET A 21 24.50 8.50 -14.71
C MET A 21 23.58 7.52 -13.98
N ILE A 22 24.05 6.30 -13.68
CA ILE A 22 23.27 5.32 -12.93
C ILE A 22 22.98 5.83 -11.51
N LEU A 23 23.96 6.43 -10.84
CA LEU A 23 23.76 7.00 -9.51
C LEU A 23 22.77 8.16 -9.53
N ILE A 24 22.86 9.06 -10.50
CA ILE A 24 21.92 10.16 -10.67
C ILE A 24 20.51 9.62 -10.93
N ALA A 25 20.35 8.66 -11.83
CA ALA A 25 19.08 8.03 -12.12
C ALA A 25 18.47 7.39 -10.85
N LYS A 26 19.29 6.70 -10.06
CA LYS A 26 18.85 6.12 -8.79
C LYS A 26 18.39 7.20 -7.80
N VAL A 27 19.15 8.27 -7.63
CA VAL A 27 18.76 9.38 -6.75
C VAL A 27 17.46 10.03 -7.23
N CYS A 28 17.30 10.28 -8.53
CA CYS A 28 16.05 10.81 -9.08
C CYS A 28 14.86 9.87 -8.83
N PHE A 29 15.06 8.58 -8.97
CA PHE A 29 14.02 7.58 -8.67
C PHE A 29 13.64 7.59 -7.20
N GLU A 30 14.62 7.57 -6.29
CA GLU A 30 14.38 7.65 -4.83
C GLU A 30 13.65 8.96 -4.43
N MET A 31 14.01 10.08 -5.05
CA MET A 31 13.34 11.37 -4.80
C MET A 31 11.93 11.46 -5.40
N SER A 32 11.55 10.56 -6.28
CA SER A 32 10.22 10.49 -6.89
C SER A 32 9.24 9.62 -6.11
N TYR A 33 9.70 9.00 -5.00
CA TYR A 33 8.84 8.14 -4.19
C TYR A 33 7.60 8.89 -3.69
N ASP A 34 6.43 8.24 -3.83
CA ASP A 34 5.12 8.76 -3.44
C ASP A 34 4.69 10.09 -4.09
N GLY A 35 5.57 10.71 -4.93
CA GLY A 35 5.30 11.99 -5.57
C GLY A 35 4.14 11.99 -6.57
N PHE A 36 3.56 10.84 -6.86
CA PHE A 36 2.39 10.69 -7.73
C PHE A 36 1.05 10.93 -7.00
N TYR A 37 1.04 10.93 -5.67
CA TYR A 37 -0.15 11.30 -4.92
C TYR A 37 -0.41 12.80 -5.04
N LYS A 38 -1.62 13.16 -5.41
CA LYS A 38 -2.02 14.55 -5.64
C LYS A 38 -1.80 15.46 -4.44
N ASP A 39 -1.95 14.92 -3.24
CA ASP A 39 -1.92 15.67 -1.98
C ASP A 39 -0.85 15.13 -1.02
N VAL A 40 0.29 14.63 -1.56
CA VAL A 40 1.34 13.98 -0.77
C VAL A 40 1.82 14.86 0.40
N ASP A 41 1.93 16.17 0.19
CA ASP A 41 2.38 17.12 1.21
C ASP A 41 1.42 17.27 2.41
N ARG A 42 0.19 16.76 2.28
CA ARG A 42 -0.86 16.78 3.30
C ARG A 42 -1.08 15.41 3.95
N ILE A 43 -0.37 14.37 3.48
CA ILE A 43 -0.50 13.00 4.00
C ILE A 43 0.62 12.75 5.01
N TYR A 44 0.25 12.33 6.21
CA TYR A 44 1.18 12.05 7.30
C TYR A 44 0.96 10.66 7.85
N TRP A 45 2.05 10.00 8.18
CA TRP A 45 2.05 8.71 8.85
C TRP A 45 1.93 8.90 10.36
N ILE A 46 1.12 8.08 11.03
CA ILE A 46 0.94 8.11 12.48
C ILE A 46 1.99 7.21 13.14
N TYR A 47 2.81 7.80 13.98
CA TYR A 47 3.78 7.08 14.82
C TYR A 47 3.31 7.02 16.26
N SER A 48 3.57 5.89 16.95
CA SER A 48 3.38 5.76 18.39
C SER A 48 4.71 5.94 19.10
N ASN A 49 4.77 6.82 20.09
CA ASN A 49 5.91 6.92 20.99
C ASN A 49 5.61 6.12 22.26
N ILE A 50 6.35 5.03 22.46
CA ILE A 50 6.15 4.12 23.59
C ILE A 50 7.12 4.51 24.70
N ILE A 51 6.60 5.04 25.80
CA ILE A 51 7.38 5.42 26.99
C ILE A 51 7.13 4.38 28.07
N GLN A 52 8.16 3.59 28.40
CA GLN A 52 8.09 2.62 29.51
C GLN A 52 8.99 3.06 30.65
N PRO A 53 8.54 3.00 31.92
CA PRO A 53 9.37 3.36 33.06
C PRO A 53 10.68 2.58 33.09
N GLY A 54 11.82 3.30 33.09
CA GLY A 54 13.17 2.71 33.16
C GLY A 54 13.72 2.18 31.81
N GLN A 55 13.06 2.44 30.70
CA GLN A 55 13.53 2.14 29.35
C GLN A 55 13.65 3.42 28.51
N ASN A 56 14.45 3.34 27.43
CA ASN A 56 14.51 4.43 26.46
C ASN A 56 13.18 4.53 25.71
N GLU A 57 12.79 5.75 25.35
CA GLU A 57 11.66 5.99 24.45
C GLU A 57 11.90 5.25 23.13
N PHE A 58 10.83 4.62 22.64
CA PHE A 58 10.86 3.86 21.39
C PHE A 58 9.76 4.36 20.46
N GLU A 59 10.16 4.89 19.29
CA GLU A 59 9.24 5.24 18.22
C GLU A 59 8.85 3.98 17.43
N HIS A 60 7.56 3.76 17.29
CA HIS A 60 6.99 2.66 16.53
C HIS A 60 6.14 3.19 15.39
N ASN A 61 6.36 2.70 14.18
CA ASN A 61 5.65 3.11 12.97
C ASN A 61 4.27 2.46 12.81
N GLN A 62 3.73 1.92 13.88
CA GLN A 62 2.41 1.33 13.97
C GLN A 62 1.66 1.92 15.16
N CYS A 63 0.35 1.87 15.10
CA CYS A 63 -0.54 2.36 16.15
C CYS A 63 -1.67 1.37 16.40
N SER A 64 -2.42 1.62 17.48
CA SER A 64 -3.64 0.85 17.76
C SER A 64 -4.73 1.13 16.73
N GLY A 65 -5.57 0.15 16.48
CA GLY A 65 -6.55 0.18 15.40
C GLY A 65 -7.53 1.34 15.44
N ALA A 66 -7.96 1.79 16.64
CA ALA A 66 -8.91 2.88 16.79
C ALA A 66 -8.30 4.29 16.59
N ILE A 67 -6.98 4.42 16.51
CA ILE A 67 -6.31 5.74 16.46
C ILE A 67 -6.69 6.53 15.22
N ALA A 68 -6.53 5.96 14.02
CA ALA A 68 -6.85 6.67 12.78
C ALA A 68 -8.34 7.08 12.67
N PRO A 69 -9.33 6.19 12.95
CA PRO A 69 -10.72 6.59 13.04
C PRO A 69 -11.00 7.67 14.10
N GLY A 70 -10.33 7.57 15.26
CA GLY A 70 -10.46 8.57 16.33
C GLY A 70 -9.92 9.94 15.92
N ILE A 71 -8.76 9.99 15.30
CA ILE A 71 -8.20 11.24 14.77
C ILE A 71 -9.18 11.87 13.77
N ARG A 72 -9.71 11.08 12.82
CA ARG A 72 -10.72 11.57 11.86
C ARG A 72 -11.96 12.13 12.53
N GLN A 73 -12.40 11.54 13.63
CA GLN A 73 -13.63 11.96 14.32
C GLN A 73 -13.42 13.18 15.21
N TYR A 74 -12.27 13.31 15.86
CA TYR A 74 -12.09 14.27 16.96
C TYR A 74 -11.04 15.35 16.70
N ALA A 75 -10.15 15.19 15.71
CA ALA A 75 -9.12 16.16 15.46
C ALA A 75 -9.57 17.21 14.42
N PRO A 76 -9.65 18.49 14.79
CA PRO A 76 -9.92 19.56 13.83
C PRO A 76 -8.74 19.67 12.85
N GLY A 77 -9.02 19.97 11.58
CA GLY A 77 -7.99 20.09 10.54
C GLY A 77 -7.67 18.80 9.80
N VAL A 78 -8.27 17.67 10.19
CA VAL A 78 -8.14 16.39 9.48
C VAL A 78 -9.26 16.23 8.46
N GLU A 79 -8.89 16.10 7.18
CA GLU A 79 -9.81 15.84 6.06
C GLU A 79 -10.24 14.37 6.06
N SER A 80 -9.27 13.47 6.16
CA SER A 80 -9.51 12.03 6.24
C SER A 80 -8.38 11.32 6.98
N ALA A 81 -8.66 10.11 7.48
CA ALA A 81 -7.66 9.22 8.02
C ALA A 81 -8.02 7.77 7.71
N THR A 82 -7.01 6.98 7.43
CA THR A 82 -7.15 5.54 7.14
C THR A 82 -6.14 4.72 7.91
N ARG A 83 -6.39 3.45 7.96
CA ARG A 83 -5.49 2.46 8.57
C ARG A 83 -5.43 1.22 7.70
N MET A 84 -4.29 0.55 7.78
CA MET A 84 -4.08 -0.78 7.21
C MET A 84 -3.33 -1.66 8.20
N THR A 85 -3.39 -2.97 8.04
CA THR A 85 -2.61 -3.86 8.91
C THR A 85 -1.12 -3.59 8.77
N GLY A 86 -0.37 -3.76 9.86
CA GLY A 86 1.07 -3.43 9.90
C GLY A 86 1.95 -4.39 9.09
N PHE A 87 1.43 -5.55 8.71
CA PHE A 87 2.11 -6.51 7.86
C PHE A 87 1.43 -6.52 6.49
N PHE A 88 2.25 -6.60 5.49
CA PHE A 88 1.83 -6.90 4.13
C PHE A 88 2.62 -8.13 3.69
N ASP A 89 1.94 -9.03 3.02
CA ASP A 89 2.56 -10.24 2.50
C ASP A 89 2.22 -10.42 1.03
N GLN A 90 3.16 -11.00 0.32
CA GLN A 90 2.96 -11.51 -1.01
C GLN A 90 2.32 -12.88 -0.91
N HIS A 91 1.15 -13.01 -1.51
CA HIS A 91 0.38 -14.24 -1.51
C HIS A 91 0.12 -14.73 -2.91
N ILE A 92 -0.10 -16.03 -3.04
CA ILE A 92 -0.66 -16.62 -4.26
C ILE A 92 -2.16 -16.69 -4.08
N TRP A 93 -2.86 -16.05 -5.00
CA TRP A 93 -4.30 -15.99 -5.09
C TRP A 93 -4.79 -16.94 -6.17
N ARG A 94 -5.85 -17.70 -5.88
CA ARG A 94 -6.43 -18.66 -6.81
C ARG A 94 -7.91 -18.39 -6.97
N ASP A 95 -8.40 -18.44 -8.22
CA ASP A 95 -9.82 -18.42 -8.51
C ASP A 95 -10.43 -19.84 -8.55
N GLN A 96 -11.73 -19.92 -8.76
CA GLN A 96 -12.44 -21.20 -8.84
C GLN A 96 -12.11 -22.00 -10.10
N GLU A 97 -11.53 -21.38 -11.13
CA GLU A 97 -11.10 -21.99 -12.39
C GLU A 97 -9.66 -22.53 -12.29
N GLY A 98 -8.96 -22.21 -11.21
CA GLY A 98 -7.59 -22.66 -10.94
C GLY A 98 -6.50 -21.70 -11.47
N HIS A 99 -6.85 -20.49 -11.92
CA HIS A 99 -5.85 -19.47 -12.24
C HIS A 99 -5.19 -18.99 -10.97
N GLU A 100 -3.86 -18.93 -11.00
CA GLU A 100 -3.05 -18.47 -9.87
C GLU A 100 -2.31 -17.18 -10.24
N VAL A 101 -2.41 -16.19 -9.37
CA VAL A 101 -1.73 -14.90 -9.50
C VAL A 101 -1.08 -14.53 -8.17
N GLU A 102 0.19 -14.18 -8.23
CA GLU A 102 0.92 -13.65 -7.10
C GLU A 102 0.65 -12.14 -6.96
N GLY A 103 0.39 -11.68 -5.74
CA GLY A 103 0.12 -10.26 -5.48
C GLY A 103 0.29 -9.90 -4.02
N PHE A 104 0.74 -8.66 -3.77
CA PHE A 104 0.82 -8.07 -2.44
C PHE A 104 -0.57 -7.71 -1.94
N SER A 105 -0.85 -8.05 -0.69
CA SER A 105 -2.16 -7.81 -0.12
C SER A 105 -2.10 -7.16 1.26
N ASN A 106 -3.14 -6.41 1.59
CA ASN A 106 -3.31 -5.84 2.92
C ASN A 106 -4.80 -5.63 3.25
N PHE A 107 -5.11 -5.61 4.54
CA PHE A 107 -6.42 -5.20 5.03
C PHE A 107 -6.44 -3.70 5.28
N THR A 108 -7.50 -3.04 4.82
CA THR A 108 -7.68 -1.60 5.01
C THR A 108 -9.14 -1.23 5.24
N ASP A 109 -9.39 0.00 5.65
CA ASP A 109 -10.73 0.52 5.89
C ASP A 109 -11.30 1.28 4.68
N THR A 110 -12.55 1.71 4.80
CA THR A 110 -13.30 2.40 3.73
C THR A 110 -12.72 3.77 3.35
N CYS A 111 -11.82 4.34 4.15
CA CYS A 111 -11.23 5.66 3.91
C CYS A 111 -9.89 5.61 3.18
N PHE A 112 -9.44 4.41 2.79
CA PHE A 112 -8.17 4.24 2.11
C PHE A 112 -8.01 5.16 0.88
N PHE A 113 -8.98 5.15 -0.01
CA PHE A 113 -8.94 5.97 -1.23
C PHE A 113 -9.26 7.45 -1.02
N ASP A 114 -9.72 7.85 0.17
CA ASP A 114 -9.84 9.27 0.53
C ASP A 114 -8.47 9.87 0.89
N VAL A 115 -7.57 9.02 1.40
CA VAL A 115 -6.19 9.41 1.76
C VAL A 115 -5.23 9.18 0.59
N PHE A 116 -5.27 7.99 0.00
CA PHE A 116 -4.42 7.58 -1.12
C PHE A 116 -5.23 7.62 -2.42
N ASP A 117 -5.25 8.80 -3.03
CA ASP A 117 -6.00 9.03 -4.27
C ASP A 117 -5.54 8.05 -5.37
N ARG A 118 -6.49 7.27 -5.89
CA ARG A 118 -6.27 6.38 -7.02
C ARG A 118 -7.54 6.28 -7.86
N GLU A 119 -7.37 6.20 -9.18
CA GLU A 119 -8.49 6.04 -10.09
C GLU A 119 -9.21 4.71 -9.84
N ILE A 120 -10.51 4.78 -9.62
CA ILE A 120 -11.36 3.61 -9.48
C ILE A 120 -11.93 3.24 -10.85
N LEU A 121 -11.55 2.07 -11.34
CA LEU A 121 -11.91 1.60 -12.68
C LEU A 121 -13.26 0.89 -12.68
N ALA A 122 -13.60 0.21 -11.59
CA ALA A 122 -14.87 -0.47 -11.41
C ALA A 122 -15.24 -0.61 -9.94
N GLY A 123 -16.52 -0.69 -9.64
CA GLY A 123 -17.03 -0.89 -8.29
C GLY A 123 -17.14 0.39 -7.46
N ASN A 124 -17.41 0.21 -6.17
CA ASN A 124 -17.51 1.29 -5.19
C ASN A 124 -16.59 0.99 -4.00
N PRO A 125 -15.51 1.77 -3.79
CA PRO A 125 -14.51 1.49 -2.75
C PRO A 125 -15.10 1.48 -1.33
N LYS A 126 -16.02 2.42 -1.02
CA LYS A 126 -16.65 2.49 0.30
C LYS A 126 -17.45 1.23 0.62
N LYS A 127 -18.16 0.71 -0.38
CA LYS A 127 -18.92 -0.54 -0.24
C LYS A 127 -17.97 -1.72 -0.18
N ALA A 128 -17.04 -1.83 -1.12
CA ALA A 128 -16.12 -2.96 -1.22
C ALA A 128 -15.24 -3.13 0.03
N LEU A 129 -14.71 -2.03 0.58
CA LEU A 129 -13.87 -2.07 1.78
C LEU A 129 -14.66 -2.01 3.10
N GLY A 130 -15.99 -1.88 3.04
CA GLY A 130 -16.88 -1.89 4.20
C GLY A 130 -17.63 -3.21 4.42
N GLU A 131 -17.53 -4.17 3.50
CA GLU A 131 -18.26 -5.45 3.58
C GLU A 131 -17.31 -6.59 3.93
N TRP A 132 -17.75 -7.52 4.77
CA TRP A 132 -17.02 -8.74 5.07
C TRP A 132 -16.83 -9.61 3.82
N GLY A 133 -15.66 -10.20 3.67
CA GLY A 133 -15.34 -11.07 2.54
C GLY A 133 -15.20 -10.36 1.20
N SER A 134 -15.12 -9.03 1.20
CA SER A 134 -15.02 -8.20 0.01
C SER A 134 -13.61 -7.66 -0.18
N ILE A 135 -13.17 -7.57 -1.44
CA ILE A 135 -11.85 -7.08 -1.84
C ILE A 135 -11.93 -6.16 -3.05
N MET A 136 -10.90 -5.32 -3.17
CA MET A 136 -10.58 -4.60 -4.39
C MET A 136 -9.23 -5.05 -4.92
N VAL A 137 -9.06 -5.08 -6.23
CA VAL A 137 -7.83 -5.53 -6.87
C VAL A 137 -7.27 -4.46 -7.82
N SER A 138 -5.96 -4.49 -8.05
CA SER A 138 -5.31 -3.65 -9.04
C SER A 138 -5.68 -4.07 -10.47
N ARG A 139 -5.49 -3.17 -11.44
CA ARG A 139 -5.72 -3.45 -12.87
C ARG A 139 -4.88 -4.65 -13.33
N SER A 140 -3.57 -4.59 -13.08
CA SER A 140 -2.64 -5.65 -13.49
C SER A 140 -2.98 -7.00 -12.88
N PHE A 141 -3.44 -7.01 -11.62
CA PHE A 141 -3.91 -8.23 -10.97
C PHE A 141 -5.17 -8.77 -11.64
N ALA A 142 -6.15 -7.90 -11.92
CA ALA A 142 -7.39 -8.28 -12.60
C ALA A 142 -7.11 -8.86 -14.00
N GLU A 143 -6.21 -8.25 -14.77
CA GLU A 143 -5.82 -8.73 -16.10
C GLU A 143 -5.21 -10.14 -16.04
N LYS A 144 -4.34 -10.39 -15.07
CA LYS A 144 -3.72 -11.72 -14.85
C LYS A 144 -4.72 -12.76 -14.35
N MET A 145 -5.77 -12.35 -13.62
CA MET A 145 -6.79 -13.23 -13.03
C MET A 145 -7.98 -13.52 -13.97
N GLY A 146 -7.80 -13.30 -15.27
CA GLY A 146 -8.81 -13.64 -16.30
C GLY A 146 -9.49 -12.44 -16.97
N GLY A 147 -8.98 -11.23 -16.75
CA GLY A 147 -9.38 -10.02 -17.47
C GLY A 147 -10.37 -9.14 -16.73
N MET A 148 -10.33 -7.85 -17.06
CA MET A 148 -11.13 -6.79 -16.43
C MET A 148 -12.64 -7.03 -16.52
N ASP A 149 -13.12 -7.56 -17.62
CA ASP A 149 -14.56 -7.72 -17.87
C ASP A 149 -15.21 -8.81 -17.00
N ASN A 150 -14.42 -9.75 -16.49
CA ASN A 150 -14.92 -10.91 -15.77
C ASN A 150 -14.52 -10.94 -14.29
N ILE A 151 -13.79 -9.94 -13.81
CA ILE A 151 -13.21 -9.98 -12.46
C ILE A 151 -14.23 -9.61 -11.37
N ILE A 152 -15.15 -8.69 -11.65
CA ILE A 152 -16.14 -8.25 -10.67
C ILE A 152 -17.12 -9.39 -10.35
N GLY A 153 -17.29 -9.68 -9.07
CA GLY A 153 -18.11 -10.79 -8.56
C GLY A 153 -17.38 -12.13 -8.53
N LYS A 154 -16.17 -12.22 -9.10
CA LYS A 154 -15.35 -13.44 -9.03
C LYS A 154 -14.92 -13.70 -7.59
N GLN A 155 -14.94 -14.97 -7.19
CA GLN A 155 -14.42 -15.38 -5.89
C GLN A 155 -13.02 -15.93 -6.03
N ILE A 156 -12.13 -15.41 -5.19
CA ILE A 156 -10.75 -15.86 -5.10
C ILE A 156 -10.37 -16.18 -3.66
N CYS A 157 -9.36 -16.99 -3.45
CA CYS A 157 -8.82 -17.29 -2.13
C CYS A 157 -7.28 -17.19 -2.13
N ASN A 158 -6.73 -16.92 -0.97
CA ASN A 158 -5.32 -17.17 -0.71
C ASN A 158 -5.12 -18.69 -0.62
N ILE A 159 -4.16 -19.25 -1.35
CA ILE A 159 -3.90 -20.70 -1.35
C ILE A 159 -3.54 -21.27 0.03
N GLN A 160 -3.08 -20.43 0.95
CA GLN A 160 -2.77 -20.83 2.33
C GLN A 160 -4.03 -20.91 3.21
N ILE A 161 -5.13 -20.28 2.81
CA ILE A 161 -6.42 -20.26 3.53
C ILE A 161 -7.55 -20.47 2.48
N PRO A 162 -7.59 -21.64 1.84
CA PRO A 162 -8.49 -21.89 0.70
C PRO A 162 -9.98 -21.88 1.06
N GLU A 163 -10.30 -22.03 2.34
CA GLU A 163 -11.68 -21.95 2.85
C GLU A 163 -12.23 -20.52 2.92
N LEU A 164 -11.36 -19.52 2.93
CA LEU A 164 -11.75 -18.11 2.94
C LEU A 164 -11.90 -17.59 1.51
N LEU A 165 -13.11 -17.69 0.96
CA LEU A 165 -13.44 -17.13 -0.34
C LEU A 165 -13.76 -15.65 -0.21
N LEU A 166 -13.04 -14.82 -0.98
CA LEU A 166 -13.20 -13.38 -1.02
C LEU A 166 -13.77 -12.96 -2.39
N THR A 167 -14.74 -12.05 -2.38
CA THR A 167 -15.40 -11.59 -3.60
C THR A 167 -14.77 -10.29 -4.07
N VAL A 168 -14.38 -10.22 -5.33
CA VAL A 168 -13.87 -9.00 -5.96
C VAL A 168 -15.03 -8.05 -6.26
N ASN A 169 -15.09 -6.92 -5.56
CA ASN A 169 -16.14 -5.92 -5.66
C ASN A 169 -15.66 -4.58 -6.21
N GLY A 170 -14.39 -4.49 -6.60
CA GLY A 170 -13.86 -3.30 -7.22
C GLY A 170 -12.49 -3.50 -7.84
N VAL A 171 -12.15 -2.61 -8.77
CA VAL A 171 -10.85 -2.55 -9.43
C VAL A 171 -10.35 -1.11 -9.40
N TYR A 172 -9.08 -0.94 -9.09
CA TYR A 172 -8.40 0.35 -9.09
C TYR A 172 -7.15 0.32 -9.98
N GLU A 173 -6.70 1.49 -10.41
CA GLU A 173 -5.48 1.66 -11.20
C GLU A 173 -4.25 1.26 -10.39
N ASP A 174 -3.27 0.61 -11.01
CA ASP A 174 -2.04 0.16 -10.35
C ASP A 174 -1.32 1.29 -9.60
N PHE A 175 -0.79 0.99 -8.43
CA PHE A 175 0.17 1.87 -7.78
C PHE A 175 1.50 1.82 -8.52
N PRO A 176 2.16 2.98 -8.74
CA PRO A 176 3.48 3.00 -9.35
C PRO A 176 4.54 2.27 -8.51
N GLU A 177 5.56 1.72 -9.18
CA GLU A 177 6.66 1.00 -8.53
C GLU A 177 7.45 1.85 -7.51
N ASN A 178 7.45 3.18 -7.68
CA ASN A 178 8.05 4.14 -6.75
C ASN A 178 7.08 4.61 -5.67
N GLY A 179 6.15 3.74 -5.25
CA GLY A 179 5.20 3.99 -4.18
C GLY A 179 5.49 3.17 -2.93
N THR A 180 5.20 3.74 -1.75
CA THR A 180 5.28 3.03 -0.46
C THR A 180 4.16 2.01 -0.29
N ILE A 181 3.12 2.06 -1.15
CA ILE A 181 1.96 1.19 -1.12
C ILE A 181 1.95 0.30 -2.37
N PRO A 182 2.53 -0.91 -2.31
CA PRO A 182 2.66 -1.80 -3.46
C PRO A 182 1.53 -2.84 -3.53
N TYR A 183 0.30 -2.50 -3.13
CA TYR A 183 -0.74 -3.51 -3.00
C TYR A 183 -1.45 -3.79 -4.31
N ASP A 184 -1.62 -5.09 -4.58
CA ASP A 184 -2.44 -5.62 -5.67
C ASP A 184 -3.85 -6.00 -5.22
N VAL A 185 -3.98 -6.38 -3.93
CA VAL A 185 -5.23 -6.82 -3.33
C VAL A 185 -5.47 -6.07 -2.02
N LEU A 186 -6.50 -5.24 -1.99
CA LEU A 186 -6.97 -4.55 -0.80
C LEU A 186 -8.21 -5.27 -0.25
N MET A 187 -8.07 -5.77 0.97
CA MET A 187 -9.13 -6.53 1.66
C MET A 187 -9.84 -5.64 2.68
N SER A 188 -11.14 -5.82 2.81
CA SER A 188 -11.92 -5.16 3.84
C SER A 188 -11.46 -5.55 5.25
N LEU A 189 -11.21 -4.56 6.11
CA LEU A 189 -10.89 -4.75 7.53
C LEU A 189 -11.99 -5.47 8.31
N GLU A 190 -13.25 -5.42 7.84
CA GLU A 190 -14.36 -6.19 8.41
C GLU A 190 -14.11 -7.71 8.34
N THR A 191 -13.28 -8.15 7.37
CA THR A 191 -12.88 -9.56 7.23
C THR A 191 -11.81 -9.97 8.23
N TYR A 192 -11.00 -9.03 8.72
CA TYR A 192 -9.88 -9.33 9.61
C TYR A 192 -10.35 -9.57 11.06
N SER A 193 -10.33 -8.57 11.90
CA SER A 193 -10.71 -8.67 13.30
C SER A 193 -11.27 -7.36 13.80
N LYS A 194 -12.58 -7.31 13.94
CA LYS A 194 -13.27 -6.12 14.43
C LYS A 194 -12.76 -5.69 15.81
N GLN A 195 -12.59 -6.63 16.73
CA GLN A 195 -12.11 -6.34 18.09
C GLN A 195 -10.71 -5.72 18.09
N SER A 196 -9.80 -6.23 17.25
CA SER A 196 -8.47 -5.67 17.09
C SER A 196 -8.51 -4.29 16.45
N ALA A 197 -9.35 -4.12 15.43
CA ALA A 197 -9.48 -2.87 14.69
C ALA A 197 -10.09 -1.72 15.51
N GLU A 198 -10.87 -2.01 16.54
CA GLU A 198 -11.52 -1.02 17.41
C GLU A 198 -10.75 -0.77 18.72
N ASN A 199 -9.61 -1.39 18.93
CA ASN A 199 -8.84 -1.25 20.16
C ASN A 199 -8.04 0.07 20.19
N TRP A 200 -8.12 0.80 21.30
CA TRP A 200 -7.40 2.05 21.53
C TRP A 200 -5.98 1.87 22.09
N MET A 201 -5.70 0.75 22.72
CA MET A 201 -4.42 0.50 23.39
C MET A 201 -3.98 -0.97 23.29
N GLY A 202 -2.66 -1.18 23.28
CA GLY A 202 -2.07 -2.50 23.45
C GLY A 202 -2.13 -3.41 22.22
N ASN A 203 -2.44 -2.86 21.05
CA ASN A 203 -2.43 -3.60 19.79
C ASN A 203 -1.93 -2.73 18.65
N ASP A 204 -0.65 -2.35 18.73
CA ASP A 204 0.01 -1.51 17.73
C ASP A 204 0.39 -2.36 16.51
N ARG A 205 -0.62 -2.75 15.73
CA ARG A 205 -0.50 -3.59 14.54
C ARG A 205 -0.98 -2.92 13.26
N TYR A 206 -1.35 -1.65 13.36
CA TYR A 206 -1.87 -0.91 12.22
C TYR A 206 -0.94 0.22 11.83
N ARG A 207 -0.74 0.40 10.54
CA ARG A 207 -0.19 1.63 9.99
C ARG A 207 -1.34 2.60 9.77
N GLY A 208 -1.29 3.73 10.46
CA GLY A 208 -2.29 4.79 10.36
C GLY A 208 -1.76 5.94 9.52
N PHE A 209 -2.63 6.53 8.70
CA PHE A 209 -2.32 7.71 7.90
C PHE A 209 -3.42 8.74 8.04
N VAL A 210 -3.02 10.00 8.04
CA VAL A 210 -3.95 11.14 8.07
C VAL A 210 -3.68 12.05 6.89
N LYS A 211 -4.76 12.60 6.34
CA LYS A 211 -4.72 13.66 5.34
C LYS A 211 -5.31 14.91 5.95
N LEU A 212 -4.56 16.00 5.92
CA LEU A 212 -4.99 17.29 6.47
C LEU A 212 -5.76 18.10 5.41
N HIS A 213 -6.66 18.99 5.88
CA HIS A 213 -7.27 19.99 5.02
C HIS A 213 -6.22 20.90 4.39
N GLU A 214 -6.56 21.51 3.27
CA GLU A 214 -5.78 22.63 2.74
C GLU A 214 -5.75 23.76 3.76
N GLY A 215 -4.57 24.29 4.01
CA GLY A 215 -4.35 25.42 4.95
C GLY A 215 -4.72 26.76 4.33
#